data_a83b717caaba1e99651f39212bc58909
#
_entry.id   a83b717caaba1e99651f39212bc58909
#
_cell.length_a   1.000
_cell.length_b   1.000
_cell.length_c   1.000
_cell.angle_alpha   90.00
_cell.angle_beta   90.00
_cell.angle_gamma   90.00
#
_symmetry.space_group_name_H-M   'P 1'
#
loop_
_entity.id
_entity.type
_entity.pdbx_description
1 polymer ?
#
loop_
_entity_poly.entity_id
_entity_poly.type
_entity_poly.pdbx_seq_one_letter_code
_entity_poly.pdbx_strand_id
1 'polypeptide(L)'
;MIKILKYGEVTNDEIFARFEPTSSVEGVVAEIIANVIKNKDVALREYAKKFDGVTLESLEVTKEELDAAYAQADSGFVAILEEAAENIRQFHTRQKREGFALEKADGVIVGQKIMPIEKAGLYVPGGTAAYPSTVLMDAIPAKIAGCKEIVMVTPPAKDGGVNPNILAAAKVAGVDRIFKVGGAQAIAALAYGTESIPKVDKIVGPGNAYVAEAKKQVFGKVSIDMIAGPSEILIVADNTNNPEFVAADMLSQAEHDKMASAVLVTDNEAFAKAVAAELEKQIPLLPRAEIARKSIDDNGKIIVAEDLSAAIEIANEIAPEHLELCVDEPFAYLDKIKHAGSIFLGKYCPEALGDYFAGPNHTLPTSGTAKFSSALSVDDFVKKSQYVYYTAEALEKVADKVACFANKEGLQAHAKSATVRFSK
;
A
#
# COMPACT_ATOMS: atom_id res chain seq x y z
N MET A 1 3.40 -29.95 -5.98
CA MET A 1 3.78 -30.06 -4.54
C MET A 1 4.79 -28.96 -4.21
N ILE A 2 4.62 -28.29 -3.09
CA ILE A 2 5.53 -27.22 -2.66
C ILE A 2 6.97 -27.71 -2.52
N LYS A 3 7.97 -26.87 -2.85
CA LYS A 3 9.40 -27.21 -2.73
C LYS A 3 9.84 -27.07 -1.27
N ILE A 4 10.58 -28.06 -0.76
CA ILE A 4 11.25 -28.01 0.54
C ILE A 4 12.74 -27.86 0.28
N LEU A 5 13.34 -26.75 0.73
CA LEU A 5 14.74 -26.38 0.51
C LEU A 5 15.46 -26.34 1.84
N LYS A 6 16.71 -26.81 1.91
CA LYS A 6 17.55 -26.65 3.09
C LYS A 6 18.51 -25.50 2.91
N TYR A 7 18.47 -24.56 3.82
CA TYR A 7 19.38 -23.41 3.81
C TYR A 7 20.82 -23.91 3.95
N GLY A 8 21.70 -23.43 3.07
CA GLY A 8 23.10 -23.88 2.98
C GLY A 8 23.34 -25.13 2.08
N GLU A 9 22.30 -25.87 1.68
CA GLU A 9 22.43 -26.98 0.71
C GLU A 9 22.03 -26.56 -0.73
N VAL A 10 21.31 -25.44 -0.88
CA VAL A 10 20.90 -24.86 -2.16
C VAL A 10 21.47 -23.45 -2.30
N THR A 11 21.46 -22.91 -3.51
CA THR A 11 22.00 -21.57 -3.77
C THR A 11 21.12 -20.47 -3.17
N ASN A 12 21.71 -19.31 -2.84
CA ASN A 12 20.95 -18.15 -2.41
C ASN A 12 19.95 -17.71 -3.47
N ASP A 13 20.26 -17.84 -4.75
CA ASP A 13 19.35 -17.51 -5.84
C ASP A 13 18.08 -18.36 -5.80
N GLU A 14 18.16 -19.63 -5.42
CA GLU A 14 16.97 -20.49 -5.25
C GLU A 14 16.16 -20.11 -4.00
N ILE A 15 16.83 -19.78 -2.89
CA ILE A 15 16.19 -19.35 -1.64
C ILE A 15 15.46 -18.03 -1.84
N PHE A 16 16.12 -17.06 -2.45
CA PHE A 16 15.64 -15.67 -2.55
C PHE A 16 14.96 -15.34 -3.89
N ALA A 17 14.80 -16.35 -4.79
CA ALA A 17 14.10 -16.17 -6.06
C ALA A 17 12.70 -15.59 -5.83
N ARG A 18 12.37 -14.58 -6.61
CA ARG A 18 11.02 -13.98 -6.69
C ARG A 18 10.50 -14.08 -8.12
N PHE A 19 9.20 -14.03 -8.25
CA PHE A 19 8.57 -13.96 -9.55
C PHE A 19 8.91 -12.63 -10.23
N GLU A 20 9.45 -12.69 -11.45
CA GLU A 20 9.62 -11.54 -12.32
C GLU A 20 8.67 -11.64 -13.50
N PRO A 21 7.83 -10.61 -13.76
CA PRO A 21 6.93 -10.61 -14.91
C PRO A 21 7.73 -10.71 -16.23
N THR A 22 7.37 -11.66 -17.07
CA THR A 22 8.04 -11.89 -18.37
C THR A 22 7.52 -10.98 -19.49
N SER A 23 6.40 -10.27 -19.29
CA SER A 23 5.80 -9.38 -20.28
C SER A 23 5.68 -7.96 -19.76
N SER A 24 6.17 -6.99 -20.52
CA SER A 24 6.01 -5.57 -20.23
C SER A 24 4.65 -5.08 -20.73
N VAL A 25 3.90 -4.41 -19.84
CA VAL A 25 2.64 -3.72 -20.18
C VAL A 25 2.86 -2.22 -20.42
N GLU A 26 4.11 -1.78 -20.39
CA GLU A 26 4.53 -0.37 -20.41
C GLU A 26 3.97 0.41 -21.60
N GLY A 27 4.12 -0.12 -22.80
CA GLY A 27 3.65 0.55 -24.04
C GLY A 27 2.12 0.69 -24.07
N VAL A 28 1.40 -0.37 -23.69
CA VAL A 28 -0.08 -0.33 -23.65
C VAL A 28 -0.56 0.69 -22.62
N VAL A 29 0.07 0.76 -21.47
CA VAL A 29 -0.29 1.72 -20.41
C VAL A 29 0.04 3.15 -20.85
N ALA A 30 1.16 3.38 -21.52
CA ALA A 30 1.52 4.69 -22.05
C ALA A 30 0.48 5.20 -23.08
N GLU A 31 0.00 4.32 -23.96
CA GLU A 31 -1.07 4.64 -24.91
C GLU A 31 -2.39 4.98 -24.20
N ILE A 32 -2.78 4.22 -23.18
CA ILE A 32 -3.97 4.50 -22.38
C ILE A 32 -3.88 5.86 -21.71
N ILE A 33 -2.74 6.16 -21.06
CA ILE A 33 -2.51 7.47 -20.41
C ILE A 33 -2.61 8.60 -21.43
N ALA A 34 -1.93 8.48 -22.57
CA ALA A 34 -1.96 9.50 -23.62
C ALA A 34 -3.39 9.73 -24.17
N ASN A 35 -4.17 8.67 -24.33
CA ASN A 35 -5.56 8.76 -24.76
C ASN A 35 -6.43 9.48 -23.72
N VAL A 36 -6.30 9.15 -22.45
CA VAL A 36 -7.06 9.83 -21.35
C VAL A 36 -6.68 11.31 -21.26
N ILE A 37 -5.41 11.66 -21.39
CA ILE A 37 -4.97 13.07 -21.40
C ILE A 37 -5.65 13.83 -22.53
N LYS A 38 -5.73 13.24 -23.71
CA LYS A 38 -6.27 13.88 -24.92
C LYS A 38 -7.80 13.93 -24.95
N ASN A 39 -8.44 12.80 -24.65
CA ASN A 39 -9.88 12.59 -24.88
C ASN A 39 -10.70 12.51 -23.59
N LYS A 40 -10.05 12.55 -22.41
CA LYS A 40 -10.65 12.68 -21.08
C LYS A 40 -11.83 11.72 -20.83
N ASP A 41 -13.03 12.23 -20.46
CA ASP A 41 -14.22 11.42 -20.16
C ASP A 41 -14.66 10.54 -21.35
N VAL A 42 -14.42 10.98 -22.57
CA VAL A 42 -14.72 10.17 -23.77
C VAL A 42 -13.88 8.89 -23.76
N ALA A 43 -12.58 9.02 -23.51
CA ALA A 43 -11.69 7.86 -23.40
C ALA A 43 -12.11 6.92 -22.26
N LEU A 44 -12.52 7.46 -21.10
CA LEU A 44 -12.98 6.65 -19.97
C LEU A 44 -14.21 5.82 -20.32
N ARG A 45 -15.21 6.41 -21.02
CA ARG A 45 -16.40 5.67 -21.47
C ARG A 45 -16.07 4.61 -22.52
N GLU A 46 -15.15 4.90 -23.45
CA GLU A 46 -14.66 3.92 -24.42
C GLU A 46 -13.97 2.73 -23.74
N TYR A 47 -13.14 2.99 -22.73
CA TYR A 47 -12.47 1.93 -21.97
C TYR A 47 -13.43 1.14 -21.09
N ALA A 48 -14.43 1.76 -20.46
CA ALA A 48 -15.49 1.05 -19.74
C ALA A 48 -16.23 0.08 -20.67
N LYS A 49 -16.56 0.51 -21.89
CA LYS A 49 -17.17 -0.38 -22.88
C LYS A 49 -16.23 -1.49 -23.35
N LYS A 50 -14.95 -1.17 -23.55
CA LYS A 50 -13.93 -2.13 -24.08
C LYS A 50 -13.51 -3.18 -23.05
N PHE A 51 -13.27 -2.78 -21.80
CA PHE A 51 -12.67 -3.64 -20.78
C PHE A 51 -13.70 -4.19 -19.79
N ASP A 52 -14.69 -3.39 -19.42
CA ASP A 52 -15.71 -3.78 -18.44
C ASP A 52 -17.01 -4.27 -19.11
N GLY A 53 -17.18 -3.97 -20.43
CA GLY A 53 -18.35 -4.38 -21.21
C GLY A 53 -19.61 -3.58 -20.94
N VAL A 54 -19.48 -2.39 -20.34
CA VAL A 54 -20.60 -1.53 -19.93
C VAL A 54 -20.58 -0.17 -20.60
N THR A 55 -21.76 0.36 -20.88
CA THR A 55 -21.93 1.74 -21.36
C THR A 55 -22.43 2.59 -20.19
N LEU A 56 -21.64 3.58 -19.80
CA LEU A 56 -21.93 4.45 -18.67
C LEU A 56 -22.45 5.81 -19.14
N GLU A 57 -23.63 6.21 -18.68
CA GLU A 57 -24.15 7.56 -18.85
C GLU A 57 -23.45 8.54 -17.90
N SER A 58 -23.33 8.17 -16.62
CA SER A 58 -22.58 8.90 -15.61
C SER A 58 -21.37 8.08 -15.13
N LEU A 59 -20.21 8.72 -15.05
CA LEU A 59 -19.02 8.13 -14.43
C LEU A 59 -19.06 8.22 -12.91
N GLU A 60 -19.75 9.18 -12.34
CA GLU A 60 -19.84 9.40 -10.90
C GLU A 60 -21.02 8.63 -10.30
N VAL A 61 -20.80 8.05 -9.12
CA VAL A 61 -21.85 7.48 -8.27
C VAL A 61 -22.56 8.61 -7.58
N THR A 62 -23.89 8.66 -7.71
CA THR A 62 -24.69 9.71 -7.06
C THR A 62 -24.81 9.46 -5.55
N LYS A 63 -25.19 10.50 -4.83
CA LYS A 63 -25.45 10.37 -3.39
C LYS A 63 -26.60 9.41 -3.11
N GLU A 64 -27.61 9.43 -3.97
CA GLU A 64 -28.78 8.55 -3.90
C GLU A 64 -28.38 7.07 -4.11
N GLU A 65 -27.50 6.79 -5.09
CA GLU A 65 -26.93 5.45 -5.29
C GLU A 65 -26.15 4.98 -4.05
N LEU A 66 -25.32 5.84 -3.48
CA LEU A 66 -24.52 5.54 -2.28
C LEU A 66 -25.41 5.27 -1.06
N ASP A 67 -26.40 6.15 -0.83
CA ASP A 67 -27.33 6.03 0.30
C ASP A 67 -28.24 4.78 0.17
N ALA A 68 -28.68 4.47 -1.05
CA ALA A 68 -29.47 3.28 -1.31
C ALA A 68 -28.65 1.98 -1.11
N ALA A 69 -27.41 1.95 -1.59
CA ALA A 69 -26.52 0.80 -1.40
C ALA A 69 -26.26 0.54 0.09
N TYR A 70 -25.99 1.58 0.87
CA TYR A 70 -25.78 1.47 2.31
C TYR A 70 -27.06 0.98 3.03
N ALA A 71 -28.22 1.51 2.69
CA ALA A 71 -29.49 1.12 3.31
C ALA A 71 -29.91 -0.32 2.98
N GLN A 72 -29.47 -0.86 1.84
CA GLN A 72 -29.74 -2.23 1.40
C GLN A 72 -28.67 -3.23 1.80
N ALA A 73 -27.52 -2.77 2.29
CA ALA A 73 -26.44 -3.64 2.73
C ALA A 73 -26.86 -4.49 3.94
N ASP A 74 -26.28 -5.67 4.06
CA ASP A 74 -26.48 -6.52 5.24
C ASP A 74 -26.08 -5.79 6.50
N SER A 75 -27.02 -5.63 7.44
CA SER A 75 -26.81 -4.85 8.66
C SER A 75 -25.76 -5.46 9.58
N GLY A 76 -25.59 -6.78 9.58
CA GLY A 76 -24.54 -7.46 10.32
C GLY A 76 -23.16 -7.15 9.73
N PHE A 77 -23.05 -7.14 8.40
CA PHE A 77 -21.81 -6.76 7.72
C PHE A 77 -21.48 -5.28 7.91
N VAL A 78 -22.46 -4.38 7.86
CA VAL A 78 -22.24 -2.95 8.14
C VAL A 78 -21.70 -2.75 9.54
N ALA A 79 -22.24 -3.42 10.55
CA ALA A 79 -21.74 -3.36 11.93
C ALA A 79 -20.27 -3.81 12.03
N ILE A 80 -19.90 -4.88 11.29
CA ILE A 80 -18.50 -5.34 11.22
C ILE A 80 -17.59 -4.29 10.53
N LEU A 81 -18.08 -3.67 9.45
CA LEU A 81 -17.34 -2.59 8.78
C LEU A 81 -17.11 -1.38 9.71
N GLU A 82 -18.11 -1.00 10.50
CA GLU A 82 -18.01 0.10 11.45
C GLU A 82 -17.02 -0.19 12.57
N GLU A 83 -17.01 -1.43 13.10
CA GLU A 83 -16.07 -1.87 14.12
C GLU A 83 -14.62 -1.91 13.55
N ALA A 84 -14.43 -2.49 12.37
CA ALA A 84 -13.14 -2.48 11.68
C ALA A 84 -12.64 -1.05 11.42
N ALA A 85 -13.54 -0.17 10.95
CA ALA A 85 -13.21 1.23 10.73
C ALA A 85 -12.77 1.93 12.02
N GLU A 86 -13.37 1.60 13.16
CA GLU A 86 -12.97 2.15 14.46
C GLU A 86 -11.58 1.65 14.88
N ASN A 87 -11.28 0.36 14.70
CA ASN A 87 -9.96 -0.19 14.97
C ASN A 87 -8.88 0.52 14.12
N ILE A 88 -9.17 0.74 12.83
CA ILE A 88 -8.28 1.47 11.92
C ILE A 88 -8.10 2.93 12.40
N ARG A 89 -9.17 3.63 12.82
CA ARG A 89 -9.08 4.99 13.35
C ARG A 89 -8.22 5.06 14.61
N GLN A 90 -8.40 4.14 15.54
CA GLN A 90 -7.63 4.09 16.78
C GLN A 90 -6.15 3.94 16.52
N PHE A 91 -5.77 3.01 15.64
CA PHE A 91 -4.38 2.79 15.27
C PHE A 91 -3.78 4.01 14.56
N HIS A 92 -4.40 4.45 13.47
CA HIS A 92 -3.87 5.50 12.62
C HIS A 92 -3.87 6.88 13.27
N THR A 93 -4.77 7.16 14.23
CA THR A 93 -4.75 8.41 14.98
C THR A 93 -3.44 8.61 15.75
N ARG A 94 -2.79 7.52 16.20
CA ARG A 94 -1.48 7.56 16.87
C ARG A 94 -0.33 7.96 15.94
N GLN A 95 -0.52 7.91 14.64
CA GLN A 95 0.48 8.29 13.64
C GLN A 95 0.49 9.81 13.35
N LYS A 96 -0.48 10.58 13.85
CA LYS A 96 -0.50 12.04 13.65
C LYS A 96 0.74 12.68 14.24
N ARG A 97 1.37 13.53 13.46
CA ARG A 97 2.55 14.30 13.85
C ARG A 97 2.23 15.77 13.90
N GLU A 98 2.92 16.48 14.78
CA GLU A 98 2.87 17.94 14.88
C GLU A 98 4.12 18.57 14.26
N GLY A 99 3.97 19.81 13.77
CA GLY A 99 5.10 20.65 13.41
C GLY A 99 5.86 21.12 14.64
N PHE A 100 6.97 21.79 14.43
CA PHE A 100 7.75 22.42 15.51
C PHE A 100 8.27 23.78 15.10
N ALA A 101 8.52 24.63 16.10
CA ALA A 101 9.29 25.84 16.00
C ALA A 101 10.48 25.74 16.95
N LEU A 102 11.67 26.05 16.47
CA LEU A 102 12.88 26.19 17.26
C LEU A 102 13.23 27.65 17.33
N GLU A 103 12.99 28.28 18.48
CA GLU A 103 13.41 29.63 18.76
C GLU A 103 14.89 29.62 19.19
N LYS A 104 15.72 30.30 18.44
CA LYS A 104 17.10 30.54 18.80
C LYS A 104 17.24 31.92 19.42
N ALA A 105 18.29 32.14 20.18
CA ALA A 105 18.62 33.49 20.67
C ALA A 105 18.70 34.47 19.48
N ASP A 106 18.51 35.75 19.77
CA ASP A 106 18.76 36.86 18.82
C ASP A 106 17.77 36.95 17.61
N GLY A 107 16.51 36.57 17.81
CA GLY A 107 15.48 36.83 16.79
C GLY A 107 15.51 35.90 15.60
N VAL A 108 15.93 34.65 15.81
CA VAL A 108 15.94 33.60 14.81
C VAL A 108 14.90 32.54 15.18
N ILE A 109 14.00 32.25 14.27
CA ILE A 109 13.04 31.11 14.38
C ILE A 109 13.20 30.21 13.14
N VAL A 110 13.39 28.92 13.35
CA VAL A 110 13.33 27.91 12.30
C VAL A 110 12.30 26.87 12.68
N GLY A 111 11.56 26.35 11.72
CA GLY A 111 10.54 25.38 12.06
C GLY A 111 10.05 24.57 10.87
N GLN A 112 9.13 23.68 11.17
CA GLN A 112 8.50 22.81 10.20
C GLN A 112 6.99 22.80 10.43
N LYS A 113 6.23 23.03 9.37
CA LYS A 113 4.79 22.81 9.34
C LYS A 113 4.49 21.45 8.74
N ILE A 114 3.55 20.72 9.34
CA ILE A 114 2.96 19.53 8.76
C ILE A 114 1.57 19.90 8.26
N MET A 115 1.28 19.59 7.01
CA MET A 115 0.02 19.95 6.37
C MET A 115 -0.48 18.76 5.56
N PRO A 116 -1.81 18.50 5.55
CA PRO A 116 -2.36 17.49 4.67
C PRO A 116 -2.13 17.85 3.21
N ILE A 117 -2.11 16.84 2.33
CA ILE A 117 -2.38 17.03 0.91
C ILE A 117 -3.85 17.42 0.74
N GLU A 118 -4.20 18.12 -0.34
CA GLU A 118 -5.58 18.59 -0.48
C GLU A 118 -6.50 17.46 -0.95
N LYS A 119 -6.10 16.70 -1.99
CA LYS A 119 -6.91 15.66 -2.62
C LYS A 119 -6.18 14.34 -2.68
N ALA A 120 -6.78 13.31 -2.10
CA ALA A 120 -6.31 11.93 -2.21
C ALA A 120 -7.19 11.14 -3.19
N GLY A 121 -6.55 10.40 -4.09
CA GLY A 121 -7.20 9.46 -5.00
C GLY A 121 -7.03 8.04 -4.49
N LEU A 122 -8.12 7.30 -4.34
CA LEU A 122 -8.11 5.91 -3.93
C LEU A 122 -8.44 5.02 -5.12
N TYR A 123 -7.59 4.07 -5.43
CA TYR A 123 -7.89 3.01 -6.38
C TYR A 123 -8.34 1.76 -5.62
N VAL A 124 -9.60 1.41 -5.77
CA VAL A 124 -10.17 0.20 -5.16
C VAL A 124 -10.41 -0.84 -6.25
N PRO A 125 -9.73 -1.99 -6.18
CA PRO A 125 -9.94 -3.05 -7.16
C PRO A 125 -11.38 -3.56 -7.18
N GLY A 126 -11.83 -4.00 -8.33
CA GLY A 126 -13.10 -4.67 -8.56
C GLY A 126 -12.91 -5.84 -9.51
N GLY A 127 -13.97 -6.55 -9.84
CA GLY A 127 -13.94 -7.68 -10.77
C GLY A 127 -14.33 -8.98 -10.07
N THR A 128 -13.42 -9.96 -10.00
CA THR A 128 -13.71 -11.30 -9.41
C THR A 128 -13.86 -11.29 -7.89
N ALA A 129 -13.26 -10.30 -7.21
CA ALA A 129 -13.42 -10.07 -5.78
C ALA A 129 -13.72 -8.59 -5.51
N ALA A 130 -14.48 -8.30 -4.47
CA ALA A 130 -14.71 -6.96 -3.95
C ALA A 130 -13.83 -6.76 -2.72
N TYR A 131 -13.23 -5.57 -2.58
CA TYR A 131 -12.34 -5.25 -1.49
C TYR A 131 -12.85 -4.06 -0.66
N PRO A 132 -13.94 -4.21 0.11
CA PRO A 132 -14.43 -3.16 1.00
C PRO A 132 -13.41 -2.78 2.08
N SER A 133 -12.55 -3.72 2.49
CA SER A 133 -11.44 -3.47 3.42
C SER A 133 -10.47 -2.42 2.89
N THR A 134 -10.09 -2.48 1.61
CA THR A 134 -9.20 -1.49 0.98
C THR A 134 -9.78 -0.08 1.04
N VAL A 135 -11.11 0.06 0.93
CA VAL A 135 -11.76 1.36 1.09
C VAL A 135 -11.50 1.95 2.47
N LEU A 136 -11.67 1.14 3.53
CA LEU A 136 -11.42 1.57 4.91
C LEU A 136 -9.94 1.90 5.12
N MET A 137 -9.05 1.00 4.68
CA MET A 137 -7.61 1.09 4.88
C MET A 137 -6.97 2.29 4.18
N ASP A 138 -7.50 2.70 3.02
CA ASP A 138 -6.98 3.84 2.27
C ASP A 138 -7.64 5.16 2.69
N ALA A 139 -8.97 5.17 2.90
CA ALA A 139 -9.70 6.40 3.17
C ALA A 139 -9.52 6.91 4.60
N ILE A 140 -9.50 6.03 5.60
CA ILE A 140 -9.46 6.46 7.00
C ILE A 140 -8.16 7.19 7.36
N PRO A 141 -6.95 6.73 6.98
CA PRO A 141 -5.72 7.48 7.20
C PRO A 141 -5.72 8.85 6.49
N ALA A 142 -6.30 8.93 5.27
CA ALA A 142 -6.44 10.18 4.54
C ALA A 142 -7.36 11.19 5.27
N LYS A 143 -8.48 10.72 5.84
CA LYS A 143 -9.36 11.55 6.69
C LYS A 143 -8.66 12.01 7.96
N ILE A 144 -7.94 11.14 8.64
CA ILE A 144 -7.17 11.46 9.86
C ILE A 144 -6.09 12.50 9.56
N ALA A 145 -5.41 12.40 8.41
CA ALA A 145 -4.44 13.39 7.94
C ALA A 145 -5.07 14.76 7.70
N GLY A 146 -6.37 14.82 7.38
CA GLY A 146 -7.11 16.04 7.11
C GLY A 146 -7.18 16.40 5.62
N CYS A 147 -7.11 15.44 4.71
CA CYS A 147 -7.36 15.66 3.29
C CYS A 147 -8.75 16.28 3.09
N LYS A 148 -8.84 17.32 2.25
CA LYS A 148 -10.10 18.04 2.02
C LYS A 148 -11.08 17.23 1.17
N GLU A 149 -10.57 16.45 0.23
CA GLU A 149 -11.39 15.66 -0.70
C GLU A 149 -10.72 14.30 -0.94
N ILE A 150 -11.49 13.24 -0.75
CA ILE A 150 -11.10 11.86 -1.05
C ILE A 150 -11.93 11.37 -2.24
N VAL A 151 -11.24 11.09 -3.33
CA VAL A 151 -11.80 10.68 -4.61
C VAL A 151 -11.50 9.20 -4.83
N MET A 152 -12.52 8.36 -4.85
CA MET A 152 -12.37 6.93 -5.09
C MET A 152 -12.70 6.58 -6.53
N VAL A 153 -11.90 5.71 -7.14
CA VAL A 153 -12.19 5.07 -8.42
C VAL A 153 -12.24 3.56 -8.24
N THR A 154 -13.20 2.91 -8.87
CA THR A 154 -13.38 1.45 -8.86
C THR A 154 -14.04 1.00 -10.15
N PRO A 155 -13.68 -0.17 -10.71
CA PRO A 155 -14.32 -0.68 -11.93
C PRO A 155 -15.84 -0.81 -11.76
N PRO A 156 -16.65 -0.47 -12.79
CA PRO A 156 -18.07 -0.74 -12.76
C PRO A 156 -18.37 -2.24 -12.77
N ALA A 157 -19.48 -2.62 -12.16
CA ALA A 157 -20.07 -3.94 -12.31
C ALA A 157 -20.75 -4.07 -13.70
N LYS A 158 -21.12 -5.29 -14.09
CA LYS A 158 -21.71 -5.58 -15.41
C LYS A 158 -23.04 -4.85 -15.68
N ASP A 159 -23.74 -4.45 -14.64
CA ASP A 159 -24.97 -3.66 -14.71
C ASP A 159 -24.71 -2.14 -14.75
N GLY A 160 -23.45 -1.72 -14.73
CA GLY A 160 -23.03 -0.31 -14.71
C GLY A 160 -23.04 0.33 -13.32
N GLY A 161 -23.37 -0.44 -12.27
CA GLY A 161 -23.28 -0.01 -10.88
C GLY A 161 -21.90 -0.25 -10.27
N VAL A 162 -21.81 -0.14 -8.95
CA VAL A 162 -20.65 -0.50 -8.14
C VAL A 162 -21.10 -1.53 -7.11
N ASN A 163 -20.21 -2.45 -6.76
CA ASN A 163 -20.50 -3.46 -5.73
C ASN A 163 -21.05 -2.80 -4.45
N PRO A 164 -22.22 -3.22 -3.93
CA PRO A 164 -22.87 -2.57 -2.78
C PRO A 164 -21.98 -2.56 -1.52
N ASN A 165 -21.17 -3.61 -1.31
CA ASN A 165 -20.27 -3.69 -0.15
C ASN A 165 -19.15 -2.66 -0.22
N ILE A 166 -18.63 -2.36 -1.43
CA ILE A 166 -17.66 -1.26 -1.66
C ILE A 166 -18.33 0.09 -1.34
N LEU A 167 -19.56 0.30 -1.80
CA LEU A 167 -20.30 1.54 -1.51
C LEU A 167 -20.60 1.69 -0.02
N ALA A 168 -20.99 0.60 0.67
CA ALA A 168 -21.21 0.62 2.11
C ALA A 168 -19.93 1.00 2.87
N ALA A 169 -18.80 0.40 2.52
CA ALA A 169 -17.50 0.74 3.10
C ALA A 169 -17.10 2.20 2.81
N ALA A 170 -17.34 2.70 1.58
CA ALA A 170 -17.08 4.08 1.21
C ALA A 170 -17.90 5.07 2.04
N LYS A 171 -19.16 4.74 2.33
CA LYS A 171 -20.01 5.52 3.23
C LYS A 171 -19.49 5.53 4.66
N VAL A 172 -19.09 4.37 5.21
CA VAL A 172 -18.51 4.22 6.56
C VAL A 172 -17.20 4.97 6.69
N ALA A 173 -16.33 4.89 5.66
CA ALA A 173 -15.04 5.58 5.64
C ALA A 173 -15.16 7.09 5.37
N GLY A 174 -16.30 7.56 4.85
CA GLY A 174 -16.55 8.96 4.54
C GLY A 174 -15.83 9.42 3.26
N VAL A 175 -15.80 8.58 2.22
CA VAL A 175 -15.32 8.95 0.88
C VAL A 175 -16.20 10.06 0.31
N ASP A 176 -15.59 11.09 -0.29
CA ASP A 176 -16.34 12.27 -0.73
C ASP A 176 -16.94 12.09 -2.13
N ARG A 177 -16.19 11.47 -3.06
CA ARG A 177 -16.65 11.23 -4.44
C ARG A 177 -16.20 9.86 -4.94
N ILE A 178 -17.04 9.20 -5.70
CA ILE A 178 -16.82 7.83 -6.20
C ILE A 178 -17.07 7.79 -7.70
N PHE A 179 -16.14 7.18 -8.46
CA PHE A 179 -16.24 7.07 -9.90
C PHE A 179 -16.13 5.63 -10.39
N LYS A 180 -16.97 5.28 -11.33
CA LYS A 180 -17.13 3.97 -11.98
C LYS A 180 -16.07 3.77 -13.08
N VAL A 181 -14.79 3.82 -12.70
CA VAL A 181 -13.65 3.69 -13.63
C VAL A 181 -12.57 2.84 -12.99
N GLY A 182 -12.11 1.81 -13.69
CA GLY A 182 -11.03 0.92 -13.26
C GLY A 182 -9.79 1.02 -14.15
N GLY A 183 -8.78 0.18 -13.90
CA GLY A 183 -7.60 0.02 -14.74
C GLY A 183 -6.66 1.23 -14.83
N ALA A 184 -5.74 1.18 -15.78
CA ALA A 184 -4.75 2.25 -16.02
C ALA A 184 -5.40 3.61 -16.36
N GLN A 185 -6.56 3.59 -17.00
CA GLN A 185 -7.30 4.80 -17.35
C GLN A 185 -7.82 5.54 -16.11
N ALA A 186 -8.15 4.83 -15.03
CA ALA A 186 -8.55 5.44 -13.76
C ALA A 186 -7.37 6.18 -13.12
N ILE A 187 -6.18 5.57 -13.12
CA ILE A 187 -4.95 6.20 -12.63
C ILE A 187 -4.61 7.46 -13.45
N ALA A 188 -4.72 7.38 -14.77
CA ALA A 188 -4.52 8.54 -15.65
C ALA A 188 -5.52 9.67 -15.34
N ALA A 189 -6.81 9.33 -15.14
CA ALA A 189 -7.85 10.30 -14.80
C ALA A 189 -7.58 11.00 -13.47
N LEU A 190 -7.19 10.27 -12.44
CA LEU A 190 -6.81 10.84 -11.13
C LEU A 190 -5.56 11.73 -11.25
N ALA A 191 -4.56 11.34 -12.06
CA ALA A 191 -3.31 12.08 -12.20
C ALA A 191 -3.45 13.38 -13.00
N TYR A 192 -4.28 13.40 -14.04
CA TYR A 192 -4.38 14.54 -14.98
C TYR A 192 -5.69 15.32 -14.87
N GLY A 193 -6.73 14.72 -14.30
CA GLY A 193 -8.07 15.26 -14.26
C GLY A 193 -8.81 15.10 -15.59
N THR A 194 -10.12 14.98 -15.52
CA THR A 194 -11.03 14.98 -16.68
C THR A 194 -12.17 15.98 -16.44
N GLU A 195 -13.23 15.97 -17.25
CA GLU A 195 -14.40 16.81 -17.00
C GLU A 195 -15.13 16.39 -15.70
N SER A 196 -15.22 15.07 -15.46
CA SER A 196 -15.91 14.52 -14.29
C SER A 196 -14.99 14.28 -13.11
N ILE A 197 -13.79 13.72 -13.34
CA ILE A 197 -12.86 13.29 -12.30
C ILE A 197 -11.85 14.38 -11.98
N PRO A 198 -11.81 14.89 -10.74
CA PRO A 198 -10.83 15.91 -10.36
C PRO A 198 -9.43 15.34 -10.33
N LYS A 199 -8.44 16.15 -10.72
CA LYS A 199 -7.03 15.83 -10.47
C LYS A 199 -6.77 15.76 -8.97
N VAL A 200 -5.99 14.74 -8.54
CA VAL A 200 -5.58 14.55 -7.14
C VAL A 200 -4.08 14.80 -6.95
N ASP A 201 -3.65 14.88 -5.69
CA ASP A 201 -2.25 15.12 -5.32
C ASP A 201 -1.50 13.82 -5.02
N LYS A 202 -2.21 12.78 -4.59
CA LYS A 202 -1.67 11.44 -4.33
C LYS A 202 -2.67 10.37 -4.74
N ILE A 203 -2.17 9.27 -5.31
CA ILE A 203 -2.96 8.07 -5.64
C ILE A 203 -2.45 6.93 -4.77
N VAL A 204 -3.37 6.26 -4.07
CA VAL A 204 -3.09 5.09 -3.22
C VAL A 204 -4.01 3.93 -3.58
N GLY A 205 -3.65 2.75 -3.14
CA GLY A 205 -4.43 1.53 -3.32
C GLY A 205 -3.78 0.50 -4.24
N PRO A 206 -4.04 -0.79 -3.98
CA PRO A 206 -3.50 -1.90 -4.74
C PRO A 206 -4.19 -2.04 -6.11
N GLY A 207 -3.53 -2.68 -7.07
CA GLY A 207 -4.10 -2.95 -8.38
C GLY A 207 -3.28 -3.97 -9.16
N ASN A 208 -3.81 -4.38 -10.31
CA ASN A 208 -3.11 -5.31 -11.20
C ASN A 208 -1.88 -4.66 -11.87
N ALA A 209 -1.13 -5.44 -12.66
CA ALA A 209 0.08 -4.97 -13.35
C ALA A 209 -0.13 -3.70 -14.19
N TYR A 210 -1.30 -3.50 -14.80
CA TYR A 210 -1.61 -2.28 -15.57
C TYR A 210 -1.77 -1.07 -14.66
N VAL A 211 -2.37 -1.25 -13.49
CA VAL A 211 -2.53 -0.18 -12.48
C VAL A 211 -1.19 0.16 -11.85
N ALA A 212 -0.39 -0.83 -11.49
CA ALA A 212 0.95 -0.65 -10.94
C ALA A 212 1.85 0.10 -11.93
N GLU A 213 1.86 -0.31 -13.19
CA GLU A 213 2.61 0.37 -14.25
C GLU A 213 2.09 1.80 -14.51
N ALA A 214 0.77 2.01 -14.49
CA ALA A 214 0.21 3.35 -14.64
C ALA A 214 0.62 4.27 -13.48
N LYS A 215 0.60 3.79 -12.24
CA LYS A 215 1.10 4.53 -11.07
C LYS A 215 2.58 4.91 -11.25
N LYS A 216 3.41 3.99 -11.72
CA LYS A 216 4.82 4.24 -12.03
C LYS A 216 4.99 5.35 -13.07
N GLN A 217 4.24 5.31 -14.18
CA GLN A 217 4.35 6.29 -15.26
C GLN A 217 3.84 7.68 -14.88
N VAL A 218 2.87 7.80 -13.98
CA VAL A 218 2.34 9.11 -13.55
C VAL A 218 3.10 9.67 -12.33
N PHE A 219 3.98 8.90 -11.71
CA PHE A 219 4.78 9.37 -10.58
C PHE A 219 5.62 10.60 -10.99
N GLY A 220 5.62 11.61 -10.13
CA GLY A 220 6.21 12.93 -10.44
C GLY A 220 5.21 13.93 -10.99
N LYS A 221 4.13 13.49 -11.65
CA LYS A 221 2.96 14.32 -11.98
C LYS A 221 1.95 14.34 -10.81
N VAL A 222 1.84 13.23 -10.13
CA VAL A 222 1.10 12.98 -8.90
C VAL A 222 1.96 12.12 -8.00
N SER A 223 1.79 12.20 -6.68
CA SER A 223 2.43 11.24 -5.76
C SER A 223 1.69 9.90 -5.78
N ILE A 224 2.39 8.82 -5.46
CA ILE A 224 1.80 7.49 -5.25
C ILE A 224 2.19 6.95 -3.88
N ASP A 225 1.50 5.92 -3.40
CA ASP A 225 1.90 5.14 -2.23
C ASP A 225 3.15 4.30 -2.54
N MET A 226 2.97 3.30 -3.40
CA MET A 226 4.02 2.35 -3.79
C MET A 226 3.71 1.74 -5.17
N ILE A 227 4.69 1.03 -5.72
CA ILE A 227 4.51 0.15 -6.87
C ILE A 227 4.35 -1.26 -6.31
N ALA A 228 3.10 -1.72 -6.19
CA ALA A 228 2.81 -3.04 -5.65
C ALA A 228 3.09 -4.15 -6.66
N GLY A 229 3.80 -5.17 -6.22
CA GLY A 229 3.91 -6.47 -6.89
C GLY A 229 2.80 -7.44 -6.45
N PRO A 230 2.93 -8.73 -6.80
CA PRO A 230 2.07 -9.78 -6.27
C PRO A 230 2.17 -9.88 -4.75
N SER A 231 1.08 -10.28 -4.11
CA SER A 231 1.01 -10.43 -2.65
C SER A 231 1.94 -11.52 -2.13
N GLU A 232 2.49 -11.31 -0.94
CA GLU A 232 3.51 -12.18 -0.33
C GLU A 232 3.22 -12.42 1.15
N ILE A 233 3.36 -13.68 1.58
CA ILE A 233 3.42 -14.04 3.00
C ILE A 233 4.70 -14.82 3.27
N LEU A 234 5.36 -14.53 4.41
CA LEU A 234 6.41 -15.34 4.97
C LEU A 234 6.07 -15.67 6.41
N ILE A 235 6.08 -16.96 6.74
CA ILE A 235 5.80 -17.47 8.07
C ILE A 235 7.10 -18.04 8.65
N VAL A 236 7.51 -17.56 9.82
CA VAL A 236 8.53 -18.21 10.63
C VAL A 236 7.83 -19.02 11.70
N ALA A 237 7.99 -20.34 11.67
CA ALA A 237 7.31 -21.24 12.61
C ALA A 237 8.23 -22.37 13.09
N ASP A 238 8.16 -22.71 14.37
CA ASP A 238 8.79 -23.86 14.96
C ASP A 238 7.84 -25.09 15.01
N ASN A 239 8.32 -26.23 15.47
CA ASN A 239 7.56 -27.47 15.57
C ASN A 239 6.52 -27.51 16.70
N THR A 240 6.35 -26.43 17.46
CA THR A 240 5.30 -26.29 18.48
C THR A 240 3.98 -25.80 17.88
N ASN A 241 3.98 -25.46 16.58
CA ASN A 241 2.80 -25.04 15.83
C ASN A 241 1.97 -26.22 15.32
N ASN A 242 0.69 -25.92 15.02
CA ASN A 242 -0.14 -26.84 14.28
C ASN A 242 0.11 -26.67 12.76
N PRO A 243 0.54 -27.74 12.05
CA PRO A 243 0.76 -27.67 10.59
C PRO A 243 -0.48 -27.25 9.79
N GLU A 244 -1.69 -27.57 10.30
CA GLU A 244 -2.97 -27.17 9.68
C GLU A 244 -3.14 -25.65 9.67
N PHE A 245 -2.77 -24.95 10.74
CA PHE A 245 -2.86 -23.50 10.85
C PHE A 245 -1.90 -22.82 9.86
N VAL A 246 -0.63 -23.22 9.90
CA VAL A 246 0.39 -22.65 9.01
C VAL A 246 0.07 -22.90 7.53
N ALA A 247 -0.46 -24.07 7.20
CA ALA A 247 -0.92 -24.34 5.83
C ALA A 247 -2.10 -23.44 5.42
N ALA A 248 -3.05 -23.18 6.34
CA ALA A 248 -4.17 -22.28 6.09
C ALA A 248 -3.69 -20.83 5.88
N ASP A 249 -2.73 -20.36 6.67
CA ASP A 249 -2.15 -19.02 6.55
C ASP A 249 -1.34 -18.86 5.24
N MET A 250 -0.62 -19.89 4.79
CA MET A 250 0.01 -19.89 3.47
C MET A 250 -1.02 -19.83 2.34
N LEU A 251 -2.17 -20.48 2.50
CA LEU A 251 -3.23 -20.52 1.50
C LEU A 251 -4.07 -19.26 1.45
N SER A 252 -4.21 -18.52 2.56
CA SER A 252 -4.88 -17.22 2.57
C SER A 252 -4.24 -16.26 1.57
N GLN A 253 -2.92 -16.29 1.44
CA GLN A 253 -2.18 -15.48 0.48
C GLN A 253 -2.17 -16.12 -0.92
N ALA A 254 -2.00 -17.44 -1.01
CA ALA A 254 -1.90 -18.14 -2.29
C ALA A 254 -3.18 -18.05 -3.12
N GLU A 255 -4.36 -17.89 -2.49
CA GLU A 255 -5.63 -17.76 -3.22
C GLU A 255 -5.86 -16.38 -3.84
N HIS A 256 -5.06 -15.36 -3.50
CA HIS A 256 -5.19 -14.01 -4.05
C HIS A 256 -4.89 -13.96 -5.55
N ASP A 257 -3.75 -14.52 -5.97
CA ASP A 257 -3.32 -14.51 -7.37
C ASP A 257 -2.36 -15.68 -7.65
N LYS A 258 -2.30 -16.11 -8.91
CA LYS A 258 -1.37 -17.16 -9.39
C LYS A 258 0.11 -16.78 -9.19
N MET A 259 0.40 -15.49 -9.09
CA MET A 259 1.74 -14.95 -8.88
C MET A 259 2.05 -14.67 -7.40
N ALA A 260 1.06 -14.83 -6.51
CA ALA A 260 1.29 -14.69 -5.07
C ALA A 260 2.35 -15.67 -4.57
N SER A 261 3.09 -15.28 -3.53
CA SER A 261 4.16 -16.07 -2.93
C SER A 261 3.85 -16.39 -1.47
N ALA A 262 3.89 -17.68 -1.11
CA ALA A 262 3.74 -18.15 0.26
C ALA A 262 4.99 -18.92 0.68
N VAL A 263 5.71 -18.41 1.66
CA VAL A 263 6.99 -18.97 2.14
C VAL A 263 6.87 -19.36 3.60
N LEU A 264 7.26 -20.58 3.95
CA LEU A 264 7.48 -21.01 5.32
C LEU A 264 8.99 -21.12 5.58
N VAL A 265 9.46 -20.56 6.67
CA VAL A 265 10.82 -20.79 7.20
C VAL A 265 10.70 -21.46 8.56
N THR A 266 11.30 -22.62 8.73
CA THR A 266 11.26 -23.41 9.98
C THR A 266 12.61 -24.05 10.27
N ASP A 267 12.88 -24.31 11.52
CA ASP A 267 14.08 -25.05 11.98
C ASP A 267 13.84 -26.58 12.08
N ASN A 268 12.68 -27.07 11.62
CA ASN A 268 12.29 -28.46 11.79
C ASN A 268 11.81 -29.11 10.47
N GLU A 269 12.59 -30.06 9.95
CA GLU A 269 12.29 -30.74 8.69
C GLU A 269 11.01 -31.61 8.77
N ALA A 270 10.71 -32.21 9.92
CA ALA A 270 9.50 -33.00 10.10
C ALA A 270 8.25 -32.11 10.06
N PHE A 271 8.33 -30.93 10.67
CA PHE A 271 7.29 -29.92 10.61
C PHE A 271 7.08 -29.40 9.17
N ALA A 272 8.17 -29.10 8.45
CA ALA A 272 8.12 -28.73 7.04
C ALA A 272 7.33 -29.73 6.18
N LYS A 273 7.61 -31.03 6.36
CA LYS A 273 6.90 -32.11 5.66
C LYS A 273 5.42 -32.21 6.07
N ALA A 274 5.12 -31.99 7.33
CA ALA A 274 3.75 -31.98 7.85
C ALA A 274 2.94 -30.84 7.24
N VAL A 275 3.49 -29.61 7.18
CA VAL A 275 2.83 -28.47 6.52
C VAL A 275 2.63 -28.73 5.02
N ALA A 276 3.65 -29.28 4.31
CA ALA A 276 3.50 -29.65 2.91
C ALA A 276 2.37 -30.66 2.68
N ALA A 277 2.20 -31.64 3.58
CA ALA A 277 1.11 -32.58 3.53
C ALA A 277 -0.27 -31.94 3.79
N GLU A 278 -0.35 -30.96 4.71
CA GLU A 278 -1.58 -30.22 4.98
C GLU A 278 -1.99 -29.34 3.80
N LEU A 279 -1.05 -28.70 3.11
CA LEU A 279 -1.33 -27.95 1.87
C LEU A 279 -2.02 -28.84 0.81
N GLU A 280 -1.54 -30.08 0.63
CA GLU A 280 -2.14 -31.03 -0.32
C GLU A 280 -3.57 -31.44 0.05
N LYS A 281 -3.90 -31.44 1.35
CA LYS A 281 -5.26 -31.73 1.83
C LYS A 281 -6.19 -30.52 1.69
N GLN A 282 -5.69 -29.31 1.99
CA GLN A 282 -6.53 -28.12 2.07
C GLN A 282 -6.80 -27.48 0.69
N ILE A 283 -5.80 -27.44 -0.22
CA ILE A 283 -5.98 -26.80 -1.54
C ILE A 283 -7.23 -27.31 -2.30
N PRO A 284 -7.53 -28.64 -2.39
CA PRO A 284 -8.70 -29.10 -3.12
C PRO A 284 -10.04 -28.63 -2.53
N LEU A 285 -10.05 -28.16 -1.29
CA LEU A 285 -11.25 -27.72 -0.60
C LEU A 285 -11.59 -26.23 -0.85
N LEU A 286 -10.64 -25.48 -1.44
CA LEU A 286 -10.80 -24.05 -1.67
C LEU A 286 -11.66 -23.79 -2.92
N PRO A 287 -12.55 -22.79 -2.89
CA PRO A 287 -13.27 -22.33 -4.09
C PRO A 287 -12.33 -21.88 -5.22
N ARG A 288 -11.15 -21.34 -4.86
CA ARG A 288 -10.10 -20.87 -5.79
C ARG A 288 -8.91 -21.83 -5.88
N ALA A 289 -9.14 -23.13 -5.76
CA ALA A 289 -8.13 -24.20 -5.72
C ALA A 289 -7.08 -24.11 -6.86
N GLU A 290 -7.51 -23.80 -8.09
CA GLU A 290 -6.59 -23.67 -9.23
C GLU A 290 -5.60 -22.52 -9.10
N ILE A 291 -6.04 -21.39 -8.52
CA ILE A 291 -5.20 -20.22 -8.28
C ILE A 291 -4.20 -20.54 -7.18
N ALA A 292 -4.69 -21.02 -6.03
CA ALA A 292 -3.85 -21.39 -4.89
C ALA A 292 -2.82 -22.50 -5.29
N ARG A 293 -3.24 -23.51 -6.05
CA ARG A 293 -2.36 -24.56 -6.54
C ARG A 293 -1.20 -23.98 -7.36
N LYS A 294 -1.53 -23.13 -8.32
CA LYS A 294 -0.51 -22.53 -9.18
C LYS A 294 0.45 -21.62 -8.39
N SER A 295 -0.06 -20.82 -7.49
CA SER A 295 0.75 -19.98 -6.59
C SER A 295 1.73 -20.85 -5.76
N ILE A 296 1.22 -21.88 -5.09
CA ILE A 296 2.04 -22.79 -4.25
C ILE A 296 3.07 -23.57 -5.07
N ASP A 297 2.71 -24.09 -6.24
CA ASP A 297 3.61 -24.90 -7.04
C ASP A 297 4.71 -24.07 -7.72
N ASP A 298 4.40 -22.85 -8.16
CA ASP A 298 5.33 -22.00 -8.92
C ASP A 298 6.16 -21.09 -7.98
N ASN A 299 5.54 -20.50 -6.96
CA ASN A 299 6.12 -19.42 -6.14
C ASN A 299 6.23 -19.78 -4.65
N GLY A 300 5.53 -20.83 -4.20
CA GLY A 300 5.60 -21.28 -2.81
C GLY A 300 6.90 -22.06 -2.54
N LYS A 301 7.40 -21.92 -1.30
CA LYS A 301 8.54 -22.70 -0.81
C LYS A 301 8.53 -22.86 0.70
N ILE A 302 9.11 -23.95 1.17
CA ILE A 302 9.40 -24.18 2.58
C ILE A 302 10.93 -24.23 2.71
N ILE A 303 11.49 -23.42 3.60
CA ILE A 303 12.92 -23.31 3.85
C ILE A 303 13.20 -23.90 5.22
N VAL A 304 14.07 -24.89 5.30
CA VAL A 304 14.55 -25.46 6.56
C VAL A 304 15.85 -24.78 6.92
N ALA A 305 15.82 -23.98 8.00
CA ALA A 305 16.95 -23.27 8.56
C ALA A 305 17.62 -24.10 9.68
N GLU A 306 18.80 -23.70 10.12
CA GLU A 306 19.53 -24.35 11.20
C GLU A 306 18.85 -24.14 12.57
N ASP A 307 18.36 -22.89 12.79
CA ASP A 307 17.66 -22.47 14.00
C ASP A 307 16.72 -21.29 13.70
N LEU A 308 15.96 -20.86 14.70
CA LEU A 308 15.06 -19.69 14.59
C LEU A 308 15.80 -18.37 14.32
N SER A 309 17.06 -18.22 14.74
CA SER A 309 17.83 -17.01 14.47
C SER A 309 18.19 -16.93 12.98
N ALA A 310 18.62 -18.04 12.39
CA ALA A 310 18.83 -18.15 10.95
C ALA A 310 17.52 -17.96 10.17
N ALA A 311 16.40 -18.48 10.67
CA ALA A 311 15.08 -18.27 10.05
C ALA A 311 14.70 -16.78 9.99
N ILE A 312 14.98 -16.01 11.04
CA ILE A 312 14.75 -14.56 11.09
C ILE A 312 15.68 -13.80 10.12
N GLU A 313 16.94 -14.20 10.01
CA GLU A 313 17.86 -13.61 9.04
C GLU A 313 17.39 -13.84 7.60
N ILE A 314 16.90 -15.03 7.28
CA ILE A 314 16.27 -15.34 5.99
C ILE A 314 15.03 -14.45 5.76
N ALA A 315 14.17 -14.30 6.76
CA ALA A 315 13.00 -13.44 6.67
C ALA A 315 13.38 -11.97 6.41
N ASN A 316 14.40 -11.46 7.11
CA ASN A 316 14.92 -10.11 6.88
C ASN A 316 15.49 -9.94 5.46
N GLU A 317 16.18 -10.94 4.91
CA GLU A 317 16.73 -10.86 3.57
C GLU A 317 15.61 -10.91 2.51
N ILE A 318 14.60 -11.74 2.72
CA ILE A 318 13.41 -11.77 1.86
C ILE A 318 12.62 -10.46 1.97
N ALA A 319 12.53 -9.86 3.16
CA ALA A 319 11.77 -8.63 3.40
C ALA A 319 10.33 -8.72 2.88
N PRO A 320 9.51 -9.62 3.44
CA PRO A 320 8.18 -9.92 2.92
C PRO A 320 7.18 -8.79 3.15
N GLU A 321 6.09 -8.82 2.42
CA GLU A 321 4.91 -7.99 2.66
C GLU A 321 4.30 -8.30 4.03
N HIS A 322 3.92 -9.55 4.26
CA HIS A 322 3.39 -10.05 5.52
C HIS A 322 4.41 -11.00 6.17
N LEU A 323 4.76 -10.76 7.43
CA LEU A 323 5.61 -11.63 8.22
C LEU A 323 4.86 -12.15 9.44
N GLU A 324 4.62 -13.46 9.51
CA GLU A 324 4.12 -14.10 10.73
C GLU A 324 5.26 -14.72 11.53
N LEU A 325 5.31 -14.40 12.82
CA LEU A 325 6.20 -15.01 13.79
C LEU A 325 5.40 -15.99 14.66
N CYS A 326 5.19 -17.20 14.13
CA CYS A 326 4.43 -18.26 14.78
C CYS A 326 5.32 -19.04 15.77
N VAL A 327 5.76 -18.39 16.85
CA VAL A 327 6.59 -18.94 17.92
C VAL A 327 5.98 -18.63 19.28
N ASP A 328 6.41 -19.34 20.34
CA ASP A 328 5.83 -19.17 21.69
C ASP A 328 6.11 -17.80 22.30
N GLU A 329 7.31 -17.24 22.08
CA GLU A 329 7.75 -15.95 22.65
C GLU A 329 8.05 -14.93 21.54
N PRO A 330 7.04 -14.50 20.71
CA PRO A 330 7.28 -13.71 19.52
C PRO A 330 7.90 -12.34 19.81
N PHE A 331 7.60 -11.73 20.96
CA PHE A 331 8.18 -10.45 21.38
C PHE A 331 9.69 -10.51 21.61
N ALA A 332 10.25 -11.69 21.94
CA ALA A 332 11.70 -11.87 22.07
C ALA A 332 12.46 -11.72 20.75
N TYR A 333 11.75 -11.81 19.64
CA TYR A 333 12.30 -11.70 18.29
C TYR A 333 11.94 -10.41 17.58
N LEU A 334 10.98 -9.61 18.08
CA LEU A 334 10.48 -8.42 17.41
C LEU A 334 11.59 -7.43 17.05
N ASP A 335 12.51 -7.17 17.95
CA ASP A 335 13.65 -6.26 17.71
C ASP A 335 14.69 -6.81 16.72
N LYS A 336 14.63 -8.09 16.37
CA LYS A 336 15.49 -8.72 15.37
C LYS A 336 14.91 -8.60 13.96
N ILE A 337 13.62 -8.31 13.83
CA ILE A 337 12.97 -8.07 12.54
C ILE A 337 13.29 -6.65 12.07
N LYS A 338 13.90 -6.57 10.90
CA LYS A 338 14.33 -5.29 10.29
C LYS A 338 13.48 -4.90 9.09
N HIS A 339 12.97 -5.90 8.37
CA HIS A 339 12.36 -5.71 7.06
C HIS A 339 11.11 -6.59 6.92
N ALA A 340 9.94 -5.99 7.15
CA ALA A 340 8.64 -6.57 6.85
C ALA A 340 7.63 -5.44 6.64
N GLY A 341 6.65 -5.64 5.79
CA GLY A 341 5.57 -4.67 5.60
C GLY A 341 4.67 -4.62 6.82
N SER A 342 4.24 -5.77 7.32
CA SER A 342 3.53 -5.96 8.59
C SER A 342 4.05 -7.19 9.32
N ILE A 343 4.01 -7.19 10.66
CA ILE A 343 4.49 -8.27 11.52
C ILE A 343 3.34 -8.78 12.39
N PHE A 344 3.05 -10.07 12.29
CA PHE A 344 2.01 -10.77 13.04
C PHE A 344 2.66 -11.64 14.12
N LEU A 345 2.27 -11.46 15.37
CA LEU A 345 2.97 -12.02 16.51
C LEU A 345 2.20 -13.14 17.17
N GLY A 346 2.73 -14.36 17.06
CA GLY A 346 2.21 -15.55 17.75
C GLY A 346 1.23 -16.38 16.89
N LYS A 347 0.95 -17.58 17.37
CA LYS A 347 0.21 -18.64 16.67
C LYS A 347 -1.27 -18.37 16.41
N TYR A 348 -1.83 -17.32 17.04
CA TYR A 348 -3.24 -16.93 16.94
C TYR A 348 -3.41 -15.55 16.29
N CYS A 349 -2.42 -15.13 15.52
CA CYS A 349 -2.43 -13.86 14.81
C CYS A 349 -2.22 -14.08 13.30
N PRO A 350 -3.20 -14.68 12.60
CA PRO A 350 -3.10 -14.89 11.16
C PRO A 350 -3.12 -13.56 10.40
N GLU A 351 -2.51 -13.52 9.24
CA GLU A 351 -2.43 -12.36 8.34
C GLU A 351 -3.81 -11.75 8.06
N ALA A 352 -4.82 -12.59 7.82
CA ALA A 352 -6.18 -12.15 7.56
C ALA A 352 -6.77 -11.27 8.69
N LEU A 353 -6.30 -11.42 9.93
CA LEU A 353 -6.70 -10.53 11.03
C LEU A 353 -6.25 -9.09 10.76
N GLY A 354 -5.04 -8.90 10.22
CA GLY A 354 -4.51 -7.59 9.81
C GLY A 354 -5.25 -7.03 8.62
N ASP A 355 -5.54 -7.86 7.65
CA ASP A 355 -6.20 -7.43 6.41
C ASP A 355 -7.60 -6.87 6.63
N TYR A 356 -8.32 -7.36 7.65
CA TYR A 356 -9.72 -7.01 7.80
C TYR A 356 -10.06 -6.28 9.10
N PHE A 357 -9.37 -6.54 10.22
CA PHE A 357 -9.96 -6.18 11.50
C PHE A 357 -9.02 -5.56 12.54
N ALA A 358 -7.72 -5.89 12.55
CA ALA A 358 -6.79 -5.49 13.62
C ALA A 358 -6.52 -3.98 13.68
N GLY A 359 -6.65 -3.25 12.58
CA GLY A 359 -6.47 -1.81 12.50
C GLY A 359 -5.20 -1.30 11.83
N PRO A 360 -4.01 -1.94 11.91
CA PRO A 360 -2.88 -1.62 11.04
C PRO A 360 -3.25 -1.74 9.56
N ASN A 361 -2.57 -0.97 8.72
CA ASN A 361 -2.90 -0.91 7.29
C ASN A 361 -2.44 -2.16 6.54
N HIS A 362 -3.25 -2.62 5.60
CA HIS A 362 -2.95 -3.75 4.73
C HIS A 362 -2.37 -3.36 3.35
N THR A 363 -2.27 -2.06 3.04
CA THR A 363 -1.56 -1.59 1.84
C THR A 363 -0.07 -1.56 2.18
N LEU A 364 0.62 -2.65 1.85
CA LEU A 364 1.96 -2.97 2.31
C LEU A 364 3.00 -2.98 1.18
N PRO A 365 4.27 -2.72 1.48
CA PRO A 365 5.36 -2.83 0.52
C PRO A 365 5.60 -4.30 0.15
N THR A 366 5.59 -4.61 -1.15
CA THR A 366 5.81 -5.93 -1.73
C THR A 366 7.21 -6.04 -2.37
N SER A 367 7.56 -7.22 -2.84
CA SER A 367 8.77 -7.45 -3.67
C SER A 367 10.07 -7.00 -3.01
N GLY A 368 10.18 -7.17 -1.67
CA GLY A 368 11.38 -6.81 -0.90
C GLY A 368 11.53 -5.32 -0.63
N THR A 369 10.57 -4.49 -1.05
CA THR A 369 10.64 -3.03 -0.84
C THR A 369 10.44 -2.65 0.62
N ALA A 370 10.03 -3.57 1.50
CA ALA A 370 10.01 -3.37 2.95
C ALA A 370 11.40 -3.02 3.54
N LYS A 371 12.48 -3.18 2.78
CA LYS A 371 13.83 -2.70 3.12
C LYS A 371 13.93 -1.16 3.16
N PHE A 372 13.02 -0.43 2.49
CA PHE A 372 13.04 1.05 2.38
C PHE A 372 11.66 1.70 2.28
N SER A 373 10.59 0.93 2.20
CA SER A 373 9.20 1.39 2.18
C SER A 373 8.45 0.91 3.42
N SER A 374 7.36 1.59 3.75
CA SER A 374 6.49 1.28 4.88
C SER A 374 5.06 1.01 4.43
N ALA A 375 4.27 0.41 5.31
CA ALA A 375 2.82 0.35 5.15
C ALA A 375 2.22 1.75 4.97
N LEU A 376 1.10 1.83 4.24
CA LEU A 376 0.34 3.06 4.10
C LEU A 376 -0.05 3.61 5.47
N SER A 377 0.14 4.89 5.67
CA SER A 377 -0.03 5.55 6.96
C SER A 377 -0.55 6.98 6.81
N VAL A 378 -0.82 7.65 7.92
CA VAL A 378 -1.14 9.08 7.93
C VAL A 378 -0.01 9.93 7.33
N ASP A 379 1.25 9.50 7.47
CA ASP A 379 2.41 10.19 6.90
C ASP A 379 2.36 10.28 5.36
N ASP A 380 1.68 9.36 4.70
CA ASP A 380 1.50 9.35 3.26
C ASP A 380 0.61 10.48 2.73
N PHE A 381 -0.27 10.98 3.59
CA PHE A 381 -1.25 12.01 3.26
C PHE A 381 -0.89 13.40 3.81
N VAL A 382 0.33 13.57 4.32
CA VAL A 382 0.84 14.86 4.77
C VAL A 382 2.11 15.26 4.03
N LYS A 383 2.35 16.55 3.97
CA LYS A 383 3.61 17.13 3.49
C LYS A 383 4.20 18.07 4.53
N LYS A 384 5.52 18.19 4.50
CA LYS A 384 6.30 19.01 5.43
C LYS A 384 6.86 20.22 4.70
N SER A 385 6.63 21.42 5.24
CA SER A 385 7.23 22.66 4.76
C SER A 385 8.07 23.28 5.85
N GLN A 386 9.29 23.64 5.52
CA GLN A 386 10.19 24.35 6.42
C GLN A 386 9.91 25.85 6.33
N TYR A 387 10.12 26.56 7.45
CA TYR A 387 10.11 28.02 7.48
C TYR A 387 11.27 28.54 8.29
N VAL A 388 11.76 29.70 7.86
CA VAL A 388 12.89 30.41 8.47
C VAL A 388 12.51 31.85 8.64
N TYR A 389 12.75 32.41 9.83
CA TYR A 389 12.58 33.80 10.14
C TYR A 389 13.84 34.35 10.80
N TYR A 390 14.27 35.51 10.34
CA TYR A 390 15.37 36.29 10.93
C TYR A 390 14.96 37.72 11.06
N THR A 391 15.30 38.36 12.21
CA THR A 391 15.26 39.83 12.31
C THR A 391 16.39 40.45 11.47
N ALA A 392 16.30 41.76 11.23
CA ALA A 392 17.36 42.45 10.51
C ALA A 392 18.72 42.32 11.22
N GLU A 393 18.71 42.54 12.55
CA GLU A 393 19.91 42.42 13.38
C GLU A 393 20.49 41.00 13.42
N ALA A 394 19.64 40.00 13.41
CA ALA A 394 20.09 38.59 13.35
C ALA A 394 20.69 38.26 12.01
N LEU A 395 20.11 38.74 10.90
CA LEU A 395 20.63 38.55 9.56
C LEU A 395 21.97 39.28 9.37
N GLU A 396 22.12 40.52 9.86
CA GLU A 396 23.37 41.29 9.77
C GLU A 396 24.57 40.54 10.35
N LYS A 397 24.38 39.85 11.49
CA LYS A 397 25.42 39.03 12.14
C LYS A 397 25.92 37.84 11.29
N VAL A 398 25.16 37.43 10.30
CA VAL A 398 25.46 36.24 9.47
C VAL A 398 25.58 36.53 7.97
N ALA A 399 25.22 37.72 7.52
CA ALA A 399 25.20 38.09 6.12
C ALA A 399 26.54 37.82 5.39
N ASP A 400 27.67 38.22 6.03
CA ASP A 400 28.99 37.95 5.46
C ASP A 400 29.37 36.47 5.42
N LYS A 401 28.86 35.67 6.37
CA LYS A 401 29.08 34.21 6.36
C LYS A 401 28.29 33.56 5.22
N VAL A 402 27.05 34.00 4.97
CA VAL A 402 26.25 33.55 3.82
C VAL A 402 26.94 33.96 2.52
N ALA A 403 27.43 35.20 2.43
CA ALA A 403 28.11 35.67 1.25
C ALA A 403 29.43 34.91 1.00
N CYS A 404 30.20 34.63 2.04
CA CYS A 404 31.42 33.82 1.93
C CYS A 404 31.11 32.43 1.38
N PHE A 405 30.09 31.77 1.87
CA PHE A 405 29.65 30.44 1.41
C PHE A 405 29.26 30.46 -0.08
N ALA A 406 28.38 31.39 -0.43
CA ALA A 406 27.86 31.52 -1.80
C ALA A 406 28.96 31.85 -2.80
N ASN A 407 29.91 32.72 -2.41
CA ASN A 407 31.09 33.06 -3.29
C ASN A 407 31.99 31.84 -3.51
N LYS A 408 32.19 30.97 -2.51
CA LYS A 408 32.97 29.73 -2.68
C LYS A 408 32.29 28.72 -3.63
N GLU A 409 30.98 28.79 -3.74
CA GLU A 409 30.18 28.02 -4.70
C GLU A 409 30.10 28.72 -6.09
N GLY A 410 30.66 29.94 -6.24
CA GLY A 410 30.57 30.73 -7.46
C GLY A 410 29.21 31.45 -7.65
N LEU A 411 28.37 31.51 -6.60
CA LEU A 411 27.02 32.03 -6.66
C LEU A 411 26.95 33.48 -6.12
N GLN A 412 27.48 34.43 -6.86
CA GLN A 412 27.60 35.84 -6.45
C GLN A 412 26.24 36.52 -6.20
N ALA A 413 25.20 36.15 -6.94
CA ALA A 413 23.85 36.68 -6.71
C ALA A 413 23.28 36.25 -5.36
N HIS A 414 23.57 35.03 -4.90
CA HIS A 414 23.23 34.55 -3.56
C HIS A 414 23.95 35.35 -2.48
N ALA A 415 25.26 35.58 -2.66
CA ALA A 415 26.05 36.43 -1.75
C ALA A 415 25.45 37.83 -1.62
N LYS A 416 25.18 38.48 -2.78
CA LYS A 416 24.56 39.80 -2.82
C LYS A 416 23.17 39.84 -2.19
N SER A 417 22.37 38.80 -2.33
CA SER A 417 21.02 38.76 -1.74
C SER A 417 21.05 38.89 -0.21
N ALA A 418 22.10 38.43 0.45
CA ALA A 418 22.26 38.60 1.89
C ALA A 418 22.78 39.96 2.26
N THR A 419 23.84 40.44 1.57
CA THR A 419 24.59 41.67 1.95
C THR A 419 23.93 42.97 1.52
N VAL A 420 23.19 42.99 0.41
CA VAL A 420 22.55 44.22 -0.13
C VAL A 420 21.56 44.85 0.85
N ARG A 421 21.04 44.11 1.84
CA ARG A 421 20.14 44.60 2.85
C ARG A 421 20.84 45.53 3.86
N PHE A 422 22.17 45.54 3.89
CA PHE A 422 22.99 46.28 4.81
C PHE A 422 24.02 47.21 4.08
N SER A 423 24.01 47.21 2.75
CA SER A 423 24.77 48.14 1.97
C SER A 423 24.15 49.53 2.03
N LYS A 424 24.87 50.53 2.51
CA LYS A 424 24.49 51.94 2.47
C LYS A 424 24.60 52.48 1.05
#